data_296376885f91f6fc161cffea9ccf4524
#
_entry.id   296376885f91f6fc161cffea9ccf4524
#
_cell.length_a   1.000
_cell.length_b   1.000
_cell.length_c   1.000
_cell.angle_alpha   90.00
_cell.angle_beta   90.00
_cell.angle_gamma   90.00
#
_symmetry.space_group_name_H-M   'P 1'
#
loop_
_entity.id
_entity.type
_entity.pdbx_description
1 polymer ?
#
loop_
_entity_poly.entity_id
_entity_poly.type
_entity_poly.pdbx_seq_one_letter_code
_entity_poly.pdbx_strand_id
1 'polypeptide(L)'
;MPAARTVRNTHHRIVAAPAETVGALVDRLSAPDDPLFPTPVWPAMVLDRPLAVGADGGHGSIRYRVTAHEPGRSVRFDMNEGGLGSGYHRLDVEPLGPDRCRVSHTLAVAMDARSRALFKLAIEPVHDTMVEEIFDNVERAALGALPHRPARRPPRARLVNRLFWARPRAVPVPAAASLLREALPRPDFTDAWHMPLKPGMPRDPRAWRNVLPFPVRGTAERELMLGEDASHLDFRASVVIDDEGVTLATAVRFHHVLGRAYFVPVRLVHPPLVRLILQREHRRLAYATPPAGVRNRTPSAPTSAPTD
;
A
#
# COMPACT_ATOMS: atom_id res chain seq x y z
N MET A 1 -32.97 -15.95 16.71
CA MET A 1 -31.84 -15.13 16.23
C MET A 1 -32.21 -13.68 16.31
N PRO A 2 -31.44 -12.78 16.95
CA PRO A 2 -31.73 -11.37 16.91
C PRO A 2 -31.76 -10.88 15.45
N ALA A 3 -32.76 -10.09 15.11
CA ALA A 3 -32.96 -9.58 13.75
C ALA A 3 -31.74 -8.79 13.28
N ALA A 4 -31.27 -9.06 12.05
CA ALA A 4 -30.23 -8.27 11.41
C ALA A 4 -30.71 -6.81 11.26
N ARG A 5 -29.85 -5.85 11.61
CA ARG A 5 -30.15 -4.42 11.43
C ARG A 5 -29.19 -3.83 10.39
N THR A 6 -29.69 -3.00 9.52
CA THR A 6 -28.87 -2.31 8.54
C THR A 6 -28.04 -1.21 9.21
N VAL A 7 -26.73 -1.36 9.12
CA VAL A 7 -25.78 -0.29 9.43
C VAL A 7 -25.58 0.52 8.16
N ARG A 8 -25.75 1.83 8.25
CA ARG A 8 -25.45 2.76 7.16
C ARG A 8 -24.33 3.70 7.58
N ASN A 9 -23.31 3.79 6.73
CA ASN A 9 -22.21 4.73 6.89
C ASN A 9 -22.10 5.50 5.57
N THR A 10 -22.19 6.84 5.64
CA THR A 10 -22.18 7.69 4.46
C THR A 10 -21.18 8.83 4.65
N HIS A 11 -20.29 8.98 3.68
CA HIS A 11 -19.35 10.08 3.57
C HIS A 11 -19.67 10.89 2.31
N HIS A 12 -19.36 12.17 2.31
CA HIS A 12 -19.46 13.01 1.13
C HIS A 12 -18.44 14.14 1.16
N ARG A 13 -18.06 14.60 -0.03
CA ARG A 13 -17.19 15.77 -0.19
C ARG A 13 -17.64 16.60 -1.38
N ILE A 14 -17.56 17.92 -1.25
CA ILE A 14 -17.78 18.86 -2.35
C ILE A 14 -16.41 19.11 -2.99
N VAL A 15 -16.33 18.87 -4.29
CA VAL A 15 -15.12 19.03 -5.12
C VAL A 15 -15.35 20.20 -6.07
N ALA A 16 -14.37 21.11 -6.15
CA ALA A 16 -14.41 22.28 -7.04
C ALA A 16 -13.97 21.88 -8.47
N ALA A 17 -14.68 20.91 -9.04
CA ALA A 17 -14.48 20.43 -10.40
C ALA A 17 -15.83 19.99 -11.00
N PRO A 18 -15.97 20.01 -12.36
CA PRO A 18 -17.15 19.50 -13.05
C PRO A 18 -17.43 18.04 -12.69
N ALA A 19 -18.71 17.65 -12.63
CA ALA A 19 -19.12 16.28 -12.33
C ALA A 19 -18.56 15.28 -13.35
N GLU A 20 -18.44 15.66 -14.62
CA GLU A 20 -17.87 14.84 -15.69
C GLU A 20 -16.40 14.51 -15.41
N THR A 21 -15.62 15.48 -14.90
CA THR A 21 -14.23 15.28 -14.54
C THR A 21 -14.10 14.25 -13.42
N VAL A 22 -14.88 14.41 -12.35
CA VAL A 22 -14.85 13.49 -11.20
C VAL A 22 -15.43 12.13 -11.56
N GLY A 23 -16.51 12.09 -12.35
CA GLY A 23 -17.12 10.84 -12.84
C GLY A 23 -16.16 10.00 -13.68
N ALA A 24 -15.43 10.63 -14.59
CA ALA A 24 -14.41 9.95 -15.38
C ALA A 24 -13.28 9.34 -14.50
N LEU A 25 -12.99 9.92 -13.33
CA LEU A 25 -12.06 9.33 -12.36
C LEU A 25 -12.68 8.11 -11.67
N VAL A 26 -13.96 8.16 -11.32
CA VAL A 26 -14.70 7.03 -10.71
C VAL A 26 -14.76 5.84 -11.67
N ASP A 27 -14.94 6.07 -12.96
CA ASP A 27 -14.97 5.02 -13.98
C ASP A 27 -13.62 4.30 -14.17
N ARG A 28 -12.53 4.85 -13.60
CA ARG A 28 -11.19 4.24 -13.59
C ARG A 28 -10.89 3.42 -12.33
N LEU A 29 -11.85 3.25 -11.44
CA LEU A 29 -11.67 2.36 -10.28
C LEU A 29 -11.29 0.96 -10.74
N SER A 30 -10.33 0.35 -10.06
CA SER A 30 -9.73 -0.96 -10.37
C SER A 30 -8.92 -1.05 -11.68
N ALA A 31 -8.79 0.02 -12.44
CA ALA A 31 -7.86 0.05 -13.58
C ALA A 31 -6.39 -0.08 -13.10
N PRO A 32 -5.47 -0.52 -13.96
CA PRO A 32 -4.04 -0.61 -13.61
C PRO A 32 -3.45 0.72 -13.12
N ASP A 33 -4.01 1.84 -13.56
CA ASP A 33 -3.64 3.21 -13.21
C ASP A 33 -4.73 3.91 -12.37
N ASP A 34 -5.51 3.15 -11.60
CA ASP A 34 -6.55 3.66 -10.70
C ASP A 34 -6.06 4.88 -9.91
N PRO A 35 -6.64 6.09 -10.13
CA PRO A 35 -6.18 7.30 -9.47
C PRO A 35 -6.77 7.48 -8.07
N LEU A 36 -7.80 6.73 -7.71
CA LEU A 36 -8.62 6.97 -6.54
C LEU A 36 -8.31 6.04 -5.38
N PHE A 37 -8.12 4.75 -5.65
CA PHE A 37 -7.91 3.80 -4.56
C PHE A 37 -6.56 4.06 -3.86
N PRO A 38 -6.51 4.19 -2.52
CA PRO A 38 -5.34 4.70 -1.81
C PRO A 38 -4.26 3.61 -1.63
N THR A 39 -3.80 3.05 -2.75
CA THR A 39 -2.63 2.18 -2.82
C THR A 39 -1.34 3.01 -2.73
N PRO A 40 -0.23 2.47 -2.21
CA PRO A 40 -0.02 1.10 -1.71
C PRO A 40 -0.38 0.89 -0.24
N VAL A 41 -0.89 1.90 0.46
CA VAL A 41 -1.20 1.79 1.91
C VAL A 41 -2.30 0.75 2.14
N TRP A 42 -3.35 0.79 1.32
CA TRP A 42 -4.41 -0.21 1.33
C TRP A 42 -4.19 -1.25 0.24
N PRO A 43 -4.73 -2.47 0.38
CA PRO A 43 -4.73 -3.43 -0.72
C PRO A 43 -5.45 -2.85 -1.94
N ALA A 44 -4.87 -2.99 -3.12
CA ALA A 44 -5.49 -2.51 -4.35
C ALA A 44 -6.88 -3.13 -4.54
N MET A 45 -7.81 -2.35 -5.10
CA MET A 45 -9.05 -2.88 -5.64
C MET A 45 -8.75 -3.55 -6.99
N VAL A 46 -9.13 -4.82 -7.12
CA VAL A 46 -8.90 -5.61 -8.32
C VAL A 46 -10.19 -6.28 -8.73
N LEU A 47 -10.60 -6.09 -9.98
CA LEU A 47 -11.71 -6.77 -10.61
C LEU A 47 -11.20 -7.73 -11.70
N ASP A 48 -12.00 -8.75 -12.03
CA ASP A 48 -11.68 -9.76 -13.06
C ASP A 48 -11.70 -9.19 -14.49
N ARG A 49 -12.31 -8.01 -14.66
CA ARG A 49 -12.47 -7.27 -15.93
C ARG A 49 -12.58 -5.77 -15.66
N PRO A 50 -12.53 -4.89 -16.68
CA PRO A 50 -12.79 -3.47 -16.52
C PRO A 50 -14.12 -3.21 -15.81
N LEU A 51 -14.23 -2.07 -15.10
CA LEU A 51 -15.39 -1.68 -14.33
C LEU A 51 -16.65 -1.70 -15.19
N ALA A 52 -17.53 -2.67 -14.94
CA ALA A 52 -18.81 -2.84 -15.63
C ALA A 52 -19.73 -3.70 -14.77
N VAL A 53 -21.04 -3.66 -15.02
CA VAL A 53 -22.02 -4.56 -14.37
C VAL A 53 -21.61 -6.02 -14.60
N GLY A 54 -21.57 -6.81 -13.52
CA GLY A 54 -21.14 -8.21 -13.52
C GLY A 54 -19.65 -8.43 -13.26
N ALA A 55 -18.81 -7.38 -13.23
CA ALA A 55 -17.41 -7.52 -12.81
C ALA A 55 -17.34 -7.98 -11.35
N ASP A 56 -16.43 -8.92 -11.06
CA ASP A 56 -16.26 -9.55 -9.75
C ASP A 56 -14.84 -9.35 -9.24
N GLY A 57 -14.67 -9.13 -7.93
CA GLY A 57 -13.35 -8.92 -7.35
C GLY A 57 -13.41 -8.33 -5.96
N GLY A 58 -12.56 -7.33 -5.69
CA GLY A 58 -12.54 -6.66 -4.38
C GLY A 58 -11.17 -6.15 -3.96
N HIS A 59 -11.00 -5.91 -2.66
CA HIS A 59 -9.71 -5.54 -2.07
C HIS A 59 -9.44 -6.33 -0.79
N GLY A 60 -8.20 -6.73 -0.58
CA GLY A 60 -7.82 -7.56 0.57
C GLY A 60 -8.63 -8.86 0.61
N SER A 61 -9.35 -9.11 1.71
CA SER A 61 -10.24 -10.26 1.89
C SER A 61 -11.71 -9.97 1.52
N ILE A 62 -12.04 -8.74 1.20
CA ILE A 62 -13.43 -8.33 0.90
C ILE A 62 -13.70 -8.53 -0.58
N ARG A 63 -14.84 -9.18 -0.91
CA ARG A 63 -15.25 -9.48 -2.27
C ARG A 63 -16.54 -8.78 -2.61
N TYR A 64 -16.61 -8.28 -3.85
CA TYR A 64 -17.74 -7.55 -4.41
C TYR A 64 -18.10 -8.04 -5.79
N ARG A 65 -19.33 -7.76 -6.17
CA ARG A 65 -19.79 -7.79 -7.56
C ARG A 65 -20.35 -6.43 -7.91
N VAL A 66 -19.99 -5.90 -9.06
CA VAL A 66 -20.62 -4.69 -9.61
C VAL A 66 -22.04 -5.03 -10.05
N THR A 67 -23.03 -4.46 -9.40
CA THR A 67 -24.45 -4.74 -9.67
C THR A 67 -25.17 -3.59 -10.38
N ALA A 68 -24.62 -2.37 -10.30
CA ALA A 68 -25.07 -1.23 -11.07
C ALA A 68 -23.90 -0.33 -11.42
N HIS A 69 -23.88 0.23 -12.63
CA HIS A 69 -22.90 1.19 -13.08
C HIS A 69 -23.57 2.16 -14.08
N GLU A 70 -23.56 3.42 -13.73
CA GLU A 70 -23.94 4.53 -14.60
C GLU A 70 -22.67 5.35 -14.85
N PRO A 71 -22.02 5.20 -16.04
CA PRO A 71 -20.74 5.84 -16.34
C PRO A 71 -20.75 7.34 -16.06
N GLY A 72 -19.71 7.83 -15.39
CA GLY A 72 -19.58 9.22 -14.99
C GLY A 72 -20.46 9.65 -13.81
N ARG A 73 -21.32 8.77 -13.27
CA ARG A 73 -22.29 9.14 -12.23
C ARG A 73 -22.30 8.24 -11.02
N SER A 74 -22.38 6.94 -11.19
CA SER A 74 -22.48 6.06 -10.03
C SER A 74 -21.98 4.65 -10.31
N VAL A 75 -21.47 4.01 -9.26
CA VAL A 75 -21.15 2.58 -9.27
C VAL A 75 -21.55 1.96 -7.94
N ARG A 76 -22.17 0.77 -8.02
CA ARG A 76 -22.59 -0.03 -6.87
C ARG A 76 -21.92 -1.39 -6.89
N PHE A 77 -21.36 -1.75 -5.74
CA PHE A 77 -20.68 -3.01 -5.47
C PHE A 77 -21.45 -3.76 -4.37
N ASP A 78 -22.12 -4.84 -4.71
CA ASP A 78 -22.76 -5.69 -3.71
C ASP A 78 -21.74 -6.65 -3.12
N MET A 79 -21.78 -6.84 -1.80
CA MET A 79 -20.89 -7.75 -1.10
C MET A 79 -21.27 -9.19 -1.39
N ASN A 80 -20.27 -10.03 -1.72
CA ASN A 80 -20.47 -11.45 -1.87
C ASN A 80 -20.76 -12.10 -0.51
N GLU A 81 -21.50 -13.20 -0.52
CA GLU A 81 -21.85 -13.95 0.68
C GLU A 81 -20.59 -14.44 1.42
N GLY A 82 -20.65 -14.45 2.75
CA GLY A 82 -19.56 -14.97 3.61
C GLY A 82 -18.73 -13.91 4.35
N GLY A 83 -19.06 -12.60 4.21
CA GLY A 83 -18.41 -11.51 4.96
C GLY A 83 -19.11 -11.15 6.28
N LEU A 84 -19.00 -9.86 6.67
CA LEU A 84 -19.61 -9.30 7.88
C LEU A 84 -21.14 -9.17 7.82
N GLY A 85 -21.74 -9.41 6.67
CA GLY A 85 -23.16 -9.29 6.40
C GLY A 85 -23.43 -9.10 4.90
N SER A 86 -24.69 -9.04 4.51
CA SER A 86 -25.13 -8.74 3.15
C SER A 86 -25.40 -7.25 2.98
N GLY A 87 -24.94 -6.67 1.88
CA GLY A 87 -25.08 -5.25 1.66
C GLY A 87 -24.27 -4.75 0.47
N TYR A 88 -24.06 -3.44 0.42
CA TYR A 88 -23.39 -2.83 -0.72
C TYR A 88 -22.54 -1.62 -0.31
N HIS A 89 -21.55 -1.32 -1.16
CA HIS A 89 -20.92 -0.02 -1.30
C HIS A 89 -21.42 0.68 -2.55
N ARG A 90 -21.58 1.99 -2.49
CA ARG A 90 -21.94 2.80 -3.64
C ARG A 90 -21.16 4.10 -3.64
N LEU A 91 -20.63 4.47 -4.79
CA LEU A 91 -20.07 5.78 -5.08
C LEU A 91 -21.02 6.52 -6.02
N ASP A 92 -21.29 7.79 -5.69
CA ASP A 92 -22.13 8.68 -6.49
C ASP A 92 -21.42 9.99 -6.76
N VAL A 93 -21.61 10.55 -7.95
CA VAL A 93 -21.17 11.89 -8.35
C VAL A 93 -22.37 12.71 -8.78
N GLU A 94 -22.68 13.74 -8.00
CA GLU A 94 -23.84 14.62 -8.22
C GLU A 94 -23.36 16.02 -8.62
N PRO A 95 -23.78 16.57 -9.77
CA PRO A 95 -23.46 17.94 -10.14
C PRO A 95 -24.14 18.93 -9.20
N LEU A 96 -23.38 19.94 -8.73
CA LEU A 96 -23.90 21.06 -7.94
C LEU A 96 -23.81 22.40 -8.70
N GLY A 97 -23.27 22.37 -9.91
CA GLY A 97 -23.06 23.51 -10.80
C GLY A 97 -22.07 23.12 -11.91
N PRO A 98 -21.71 24.03 -12.79
CA PRO A 98 -20.83 23.73 -13.93
C PRO A 98 -19.41 23.34 -13.53
N ASP A 99 -18.92 23.86 -12.41
CA ASP A 99 -17.54 23.74 -11.91
C ASP A 99 -17.46 23.08 -10.53
N ARG A 100 -18.55 22.46 -10.05
CA ARG A 100 -18.63 21.88 -8.72
C ARG A 100 -19.54 20.69 -8.67
N CYS A 101 -19.10 19.63 -7.98
CA CYS A 101 -19.90 18.43 -7.73
C CYS A 101 -19.77 17.94 -6.29
N ARG A 102 -20.65 17.02 -5.92
CA ARG A 102 -20.59 16.23 -4.69
C ARG A 102 -20.21 14.81 -5.04
N VAL A 103 -19.14 14.29 -4.44
CA VAL A 103 -18.85 12.86 -4.44
C VAL A 103 -19.31 12.27 -3.12
N SER A 104 -19.99 11.12 -3.15
CA SER A 104 -20.51 10.44 -1.97
C SER A 104 -20.14 8.97 -1.99
N HIS A 105 -19.83 8.42 -0.82
CA HIS A 105 -19.68 6.98 -0.63
C HIS A 105 -20.68 6.52 0.42
N THR A 106 -21.47 5.51 0.10
CA THR A 106 -22.45 4.88 1.01
C THR A 106 -22.12 3.41 1.18
N LEU A 107 -21.91 3.00 2.42
CA LEU A 107 -21.94 1.61 2.85
C LEU A 107 -23.28 1.33 3.52
N ALA A 108 -24.00 0.28 3.08
CA ALA A 108 -25.21 -0.19 3.74
C ALA A 108 -25.15 -1.71 3.87
N VAL A 109 -25.07 -2.23 5.10
CA VAL A 109 -24.88 -3.66 5.38
C VAL A 109 -25.80 -4.12 6.51
N ALA A 110 -26.55 -5.19 6.25
CA ALA A 110 -27.35 -5.86 7.28
C ALA A 110 -26.43 -6.76 8.12
N MET A 111 -26.38 -6.48 9.43
CA MET A 111 -25.48 -7.16 10.38
C MET A 111 -26.24 -7.63 11.61
N ASP A 112 -25.86 -8.78 12.18
CA ASP A 112 -26.24 -9.17 13.51
C ASP A 112 -25.56 -8.30 14.59
N ALA A 113 -25.93 -8.47 15.85
CA ALA A 113 -25.41 -7.66 16.95
C ALA A 113 -23.89 -7.78 17.14
N ARG A 114 -23.33 -8.99 16.95
CA ARG A 114 -21.90 -9.27 17.10
C ARG A 114 -21.10 -8.64 15.98
N SER A 115 -21.51 -8.86 14.74
CA SER A 115 -20.89 -8.27 13.55
C SER A 115 -20.94 -6.73 13.59
N ARG A 116 -22.04 -6.17 14.08
CA ARG A 116 -22.20 -4.72 14.25
C ARG A 116 -21.24 -4.14 15.30
N ALA A 117 -21.05 -4.83 16.44
CA ALA A 117 -20.06 -4.43 17.44
C ALA A 117 -18.63 -4.48 16.88
N LEU A 118 -18.27 -5.56 16.17
CA LEU A 118 -16.97 -5.70 15.51
C LEU A 118 -16.76 -4.61 14.45
N PHE A 119 -17.78 -4.34 13.63
CA PHE A 119 -17.73 -3.26 12.65
C PHE A 119 -17.41 -1.92 13.31
N LYS A 120 -18.19 -1.52 14.30
CA LYS A 120 -18.03 -0.23 15.01
C LYS A 120 -16.67 -0.07 15.69
N LEU A 121 -16.15 -1.14 16.29
CA LEU A 121 -14.90 -1.07 17.05
C LEU A 121 -13.64 -1.16 16.18
N ALA A 122 -13.66 -2.00 15.15
CA ALA A 122 -12.44 -2.33 14.40
C ALA A 122 -12.49 -1.90 12.92
N ILE A 123 -13.63 -2.02 12.25
CA ILE A 123 -13.69 -1.86 10.79
C ILE A 123 -14.05 -0.44 10.39
N GLU A 124 -15.06 0.17 11.02
CA GLU A 124 -15.52 1.51 10.68
C GLU A 124 -14.39 2.55 10.71
N PRO A 125 -13.50 2.63 11.71
CA PRO A 125 -12.41 3.61 11.70
C PRO A 125 -11.42 3.42 10.53
N VAL A 126 -11.27 2.19 10.07
CA VAL A 126 -10.41 1.84 8.92
C VAL A 126 -11.10 2.19 7.62
N HIS A 127 -12.37 1.81 7.49
CA HIS A 127 -13.24 2.11 6.37
C HIS A 127 -13.36 3.62 6.15
N ASP A 128 -13.69 4.38 7.20
CA ASP A 128 -13.82 5.83 7.14
C ASP A 128 -12.52 6.49 6.68
N THR A 129 -11.39 6.04 7.21
CA THR A 129 -10.07 6.54 6.80
C THR A 129 -9.82 6.27 5.31
N MET A 130 -10.13 5.07 4.83
CA MET A 130 -9.93 4.69 3.44
C MET A 130 -10.83 5.52 2.50
N VAL A 131 -12.08 5.73 2.88
CA VAL A 131 -13.04 6.54 2.08
C VAL A 131 -12.58 8.00 2.01
N GLU A 132 -12.15 8.58 3.13
CA GLU A 132 -11.64 9.96 3.14
C GLU A 132 -10.36 10.09 2.30
N GLU A 133 -9.49 9.08 2.28
CA GLU A 133 -8.31 9.05 1.41
C GLU A 133 -8.68 8.89 -0.07
N ILE A 134 -9.75 8.16 -0.40
CA ILE A 134 -10.32 8.14 -1.77
C ILE A 134 -10.75 9.55 -2.17
N PHE A 135 -11.43 10.28 -1.30
CA PHE A 135 -11.85 11.65 -1.60
C PHE A 135 -10.67 12.62 -1.73
N ASP A 136 -9.61 12.44 -0.92
CA ASP A 136 -8.36 13.20 -1.11
C ASP A 136 -7.75 12.95 -2.49
N ASN A 137 -7.82 11.70 -2.96
CA ASN A 137 -7.31 11.33 -4.27
C ASN A 137 -8.21 11.88 -5.41
N VAL A 138 -9.54 11.94 -5.20
CA VAL A 138 -10.46 12.62 -6.13
C VAL A 138 -10.07 14.09 -6.27
N GLU A 139 -9.93 14.83 -5.16
CA GLU A 139 -9.51 16.24 -5.21
C GLU A 139 -8.14 16.41 -5.90
N ARG A 140 -7.18 15.58 -5.53
CA ARG A 140 -5.84 15.64 -6.13
C ARG A 140 -5.85 15.37 -7.62
N ALA A 141 -6.61 14.36 -8.07
CA ALA A 141 -6.68 14.00 -9.48
C ALA A 141 -7.47 15.01 -10.31
N ALA A 142 -8.55 15.57 -9.75
CA ALA A 142 -9.39 16.54 -10.43
C ALA A 142 -8.77 17.95 -10.48
N LEU A 143 -8.09 18.37 -9.40
CA LEU A 143 -7.58 19.74 -9.25
C LEU A 143 -6.08 19.86 -9.53
N GLY A 144 -5.34 18.74 -9.64
CA GLY A 144 -3.88 18.75 -9.81
C GLY A 144 -3.11 19.20 -8.58
N ALA A 145 -3.77 19.34 -7.42
CA ALA A 145 -3.19 19.83 -6.18
C ALA A 145 -3.52 18.93 -4.99
N LEU A 146 -2.71 18.98 -3.94
CA LEU A 146 -3.02 18.31 -2.68
C LEU A 146 -4.25 18.94 -2.02
N PRO A 147 -5.12 18.13 -1.38
CA PRO A 147 -6.24 18.65 -0.60
C PRO A 147 -5.75 19.66 0.45
N HIS A 148 -6.52 20.72 0.66
CA HIS A 148 -6.19 21.72 1.68
C HIS A 148 -6.13 21.11 3.10
N ARG A 149 -6.96 20.10 3.35
CA ARG A 149 -7.01 19.35 4.62
C ARG A 149 -7.04 17.85 4.34
N PRO A 150 -5.87 17.24 4.13
CA PRO A 150 -5.81 15.81 3.85
C PRO A 150 -6.33 14.98 5.03
N ALA A 151 -6.92 13.84 4.71
CA ALA A 151 -7.45 12.90 5.67
C ALA A 151 -6.39 12.49 6.71
N ARG A 152 -6.78 12.48 7.98
CA ARG A 152 -5.91 12.05 9.07
C ARG A 152 -6.22 10.59 9.42
N ARG A 153 -5.20 9.76 9.49
CA ARG A 153 -5.33 8.38 9.96
C ARG A 153 -5.35 8.34 11.48
N PRO A 154 -6.49 8.05 12.13
CA PRO A 154 -6.55 7.95 13.58
C PRO A 154 -5.68 6.79 14.11
N PRO A 155 -5.24 6.82 15.38
CA PRO A 155 -4.39 5.78 15.97
C PRO A 155 -4.96 4.36 15.82
N ARG A 156 -6.28 4.21 15.93
CA ARG A 156 -6.98 2.91 15.73
C ARG A 156 -6.81 2.38 14.30
N ALA A 157 -7.02 3.21 13.28
CA ALA A 157 -6.82 2.81 11.89
C ALA A 157 -5.36 2.44 11.60
N ARG A 158 -4.39 3.18 12.18
CA ARG A 158 -2.97 2.85 12.09
C ARG A 158 -2.64 1.50 12.73
N LEU A 159 -3.23 1.22 13.90
CA LEU A 159 -3.03 -0.04 14.62
C LEU A 159 -3.58 -1.22 13.80
N VAL A 160 -4.83 -1.11 13.33
CA VAL A 160 -5.47 -2.16 12.52
C VAL A 160 -4.68 -2.38 11.23
N ASN A 161 -4.33 -1.33 10.50
CA ASN A 161 -3.48 -1.44 9.30
C ASN A 161 -2.15 -2.14 9.60
N ARG A 162 -1.51 -1.83 10.76
CA ARG A 162 -0.28 -2.50 11.19
C ARG A 162 -0.48 -4.00 11.47
N LEU A 163 -1.59 -4.39 12.09
CA LEU A 163 -1.90 -5.79 12.41
C LEU A 163 -2.13 -6.64 11.15
N PHE A 164 -2.77 -6.05 10.14
CA PHE A 164 -3.06 -6.70 8.86
C PHE A 164 -1.97 -6.51 7.80
N TRP A 165 -0.86 -5.81 8.13
CA TRP A 165 0.25 -5.67 7.21
C TRP A 165 0.94 -7.01 6.97
N ALA A 166 1.30 -7.27 5.71
CA ALA A 166 2.02 -8.49 5.35
C ALA A 166 3.27 -8.67 6.22
N ARG A 167 3.55 -9.93 6.57
CA ARG A 167 4.72 -10.29 7.38
C ARG A 167 5.82 -10.84 6.49
N PRO A 168 7.09 -10.48 6.75
CA PRO A 168 8.21 -11.07 6.05
C PRO A 168 8.24 -12.59 6.22
N ARG A 169 8.50 -13.31 5.15
CA ARG A 169 8.69 -14.77 5.12
C ARG A 169 10.17 -15.10 4.92
N ALA A 170 10.66 -16.16 5.55
CA ALA A 170 12.00 -16.66 5.30
C ALA A 170 12.09 -17.25 3.89
N VAL A 171 13.17 -16.96 3.19
CA VAL A 171 13.48 -17.47 1.85
C VAL A 171 14.97 -17.80 1.75
N PRO A 172 15.41 -18.59 0.79
CA PRO A 172 16.82 -18.71 0.44
C PRO A 172 17.38 -17.34 0.00
N VAL A 173 18.68 -17.13 0.17
CA VAL A 173 19.35 -15.93 -0.37
C VAL A 173 19.16 -15.88 -1.89
N PRO A 174 18.54 -14.84 -2.45
CA PRO A 174 18.22 -14.78 -3.88
C PRO A 174 19.46 -14.91 -4.78
N ALA A 175 19.31 -15.51 -5.95
CA ALA A 175 20.41 -15.57 -6.93
C ALA A 175 20.89 -14.18 -7.36
N ALA A 176 20.02 -13.19 -7.36
CA ALA A 176 20.28 -11.80 -7.70
C ALA A 176 21.10 -11.03 -6.62
N ALA A 177 21.37 -11.63 -5.44
CA ALA A 177 22.26 -11.05 -4.42
C ALA A 177 23.74 -11.23 -4.79
N SER A 178 24.19 -10.68 -5.91
CA SER A 178 25.54 -10.83 -6.45
C SER A 178 26.58 -10.12 -5.59
N LEU A 179 26.33 -8.85 -5.23
CA LEU A 179 27.23 -8.06 -4.39
C LEU A 179 27.45 -8.72 -3.03
N LEU A 180 26.39 -9.28 -2.43
CA LEU A 180 26.48 -9.98 -1.15
C LEU A 180 27.42 -11.20 -1.23
N ARG A 181 27.29 -12.01 -2.30
CA ARG A 181 28.11 -13.19 -2.52
C ARG A 181 29.56 -12.86 -2.84
N GLU A 182 29.77 -11.81 -3.64
CA GLU A 182 31.13 -11.34 -3.96
C GLU A 182 31.83 -10.78 -2.72
N ALA A 183 31.13 -10.02 -1.87
CA ALA A 183 31.68 -9.45 -0.66
C ALA A 183 32.01 -10.50 0.40
N LEU A 184 31.18 -11.54 0.56
CA LEU A 184 31.36 -12.63 1.50
C LEU A 184 31.11 -14.00 0.82
N PRO A 185 32.10 -14.53 0.07
CA PRO A 185 31.92 -15.79 -0.69
C PRO A 185 31.70 -17.02 0.20
N ARG A 186 32.19 -16.98 1.43
CA ARG A 186 32.07 -18.07 2.43
C ARG A 186 31.62 -17.50 3.77
N PRO A 187 30.36 -17.13 3.90
CA PRO A 187 29.82 -16.63 5.16
C PRO A 187 29.63 -17.77 6.17
N ASP A 188 29.84 -17.49 7.45
CA ASP A 188 29.52 -18.41 8.54
C ASP A 188 28.05 -18.43 8.90
N PHE A 189 27.31 -17.38 8.54
CA PHE A 189 25.88 -17.26 8.74
C PHE A 189 25.24 -16.51 7.58
N THR A 190 24.05 -16.99 7.16
CA THR A 190 23.18 -16.27 6.21
C THR A 190 21.71 -16.46 6.58
N ASP A 191 20.91 -15.44 6.35
CA ASP A 191 19.46 -15.55 6.28
C ASP A 191 18.91 -14.57 5.24
N ALA A 192 17.65 -14.76 4.85
CA ALA A 192 16.95 -13.81 3.98
C ALA A 192 15.45 -13.79 4.28
N TRP A 193 14.86 -12.60 4.20
CA TRP A 193 13.47 -12.33 4.49
C TRP A 193 12.85 -11.54 3.36
N HIS A 194 11.73 -12.05 2.84
CA HIS A 194 11.05 -11.53 1.67
C HIS A 194 9.69 -10.93 2.00
N MET A 195 9.32 -9.85 1.31
CA MET A 195 7.97 -9.27 1.27
C MET A 195 7.57 -8.91 -0.15
N PRO A 196 6.32 -9.18 -0.57
CA PRO A 196 5.84 -8.73 -1.86
C PRO A 196 5.74 -7.19 -1.87
N LEU A 197 6.20 -6.55 -2.94
CA LEU A 197 5.98 -5.12 -3.15
C LEU A 197 4.52 -4.88 -3.52
N LYS A 198 3.93 -3.87 -2.91
CA LYS A 198 2.58 -3.42 -3.29
C LYS A 198 2.65 -2.56 -4.55
N PRO A 199 1.55 -2.49 -5.34
CA PRO A 199 1.50 -1.66 -6.53
C PRO A 199 1.95 -0.23 -6.23
N GLY A 200 2.87 0.27 -7.05
CA GLY A 200 3.36 1.63 -6.91
C GLY A 200 4.54 1.84 -5.98
N MET A 201 4.91 0.89 -5.13
CA MET A 201 6.11 1.02 -4.31
C MET A 201 7.39 1.11 -5.15
N PRO A 202 8.43 1.80 -4.64
CA PRO A 202 9.68 1.96 -5.37
C PRO A 202 10.37 0.60 -5.61
N ARG A 203 10.75 0.37 -6.88
CA ARG A 203 11.53 -0.79 -7.31
C ARG A 203 13.02 -0.51 -7.42
N ASP A 204 13.46 0.73 -7.21
CA ASP A 204 14.86 1.06 -7.07
C ASP A 204 15.36 0.64 -5.67
N PRO A 205 16.35 -0.25 -5.55
CA PRO A 205 16.89 -0.65 -4.25
C PRO A 205 17.49 0.52 -3.45
N ARG A 206 17.89 1.61 -4.11
CA ARG A 206 18.39 2.82 -3.44
C ARG A 206 17.34 3.51 -2.56
N ALA A 207 16.06 3.34 -2.86
CA ALA A 207 14.96 3.86 -2.04
C ALA A 207 14.93 3.22 -0.64
N TRP A 208 15.55 2.03 -0.49
CA TRP A 208 15.60 1.25 0.75
C TRP A 208 16.87 1.48 1.57
N ARG A 209 17.71 2.45 1.20
CA ARG A 209 19.00 2.72 1.88
C ARG A 209 18.91 2.92 3.38
N ASN A 210 17.76 3.32 3.89
CA ASN A 210 17.51 3.58 5.31
C ASN A 210 16.94 2.37 6.07
N VAL A 211 16.89 1.18 5.44
CA VAL A 211 16.40 -0.05 6.08
C VAL A 211 17.27 -0.45 7.27
N LEU A 212 18.57 -0.21 7.20
CA LEU A 212 19.53 -0.45 8.26
C LEU A 212 20.44 0.78 8.44
N PRO A 213 20.95 1.04 9.66
CA PRO A 213 21.81 2.19 9.96
C PRO A 213 23.29 1.93 9.60
N PHE A 214 23.54 1.19 8.51
CA PHE A 214 24.89 0.89 8.07
C PHE A 214 25.24 1.62 6.78
N PRO A 215 26.52 1.90 6.51
CA PRO A 215 26.95 2.52 5.28
C PRO A 215 26.66 1.64 4.05
N VAL A 216 26.41 2.30 2.93
CA VAL A 216 26.29 1.63 1.62
C VAL A 216 27.67 1.17 1.20
N ARG A 217 27.81 -0.10 0.87
CA ARG A 217 29.04 -0.76 0.43
C ARG A 217 29.06 -1.09 -1.05
N GLY A 218 27.88 -1.10 -1.68
CA GLY A 218 27.74 -1.36 -3.11
C GLY A 218 26.32 -1.15 -3.60
N THR A 219 26.19 -0.89 -4.90
CA THR A 219 24.88 -0.72 -5.55
C THR A 219 24.96 -1.34 -6.95
N ALA A 220 23.96 -2.16 -7.28
CA ALA A 220 23.70 -2.69 -8.61
C ALA A 220 22.27 -2.36 -9.02
N GLU A 221 21.86 -2.75 -10.22
CA GLU A 221 20.52 -2.46 -10.75
C GLU A 221 19.39 -2.93 -9.81
N ARG A 222 19.53 -4.14 -9.27
CA ARG A 222 18.53 -4.79 -8.41
C ARG A 222 18.99 -5.02 -6.99
N GLU A 223 20.18 -4.53 -6.60
CA GLU A 223 20.77 -4.78 -5.28
C GLU A 223 21.40 -3.52 -4.68
N LEU A 224 21.11 -3.29 -3.41
CA LEU A 224 21.80 -2.32 -2.56
C LEU A 224 22.42 -3.06 -1.40
N MET A 225 23.74 -3.05 -1.30
CA MET A 225 24.47 -3.68 -0.19
C MET A 225 24.89 -2.65 0.85
N LEU A 226 24.58 -2.95 2.10
CA LEU A 226 24.94 -2.23 3.31
C LEU A 226 25.89 -3.10 4.13
N GLY A 227 26.70 -2.53 5.00
CA GLY A 227 27.51 -3.36 5.87
C GLY A 227 28.59 -2.63 6.63
N GLU A 228 29.25 -3.37 7.50
CA GLU A 228 30.32 -2.90 8.34
C GLU A 228 31.34 -4.01 8.60
N ASP A 229 32.62 -3.62 8.74
CA ASP A 229 33.72 -4.49 9.08
C ASP A 229 34.10 -4.17 10.53
N ALA A 230 33.86 -5.11 11.44
CA ALA A 230 34.24 -5.02 12.83
C ALA A 230 35.48 -5.92 13.11
N SER A 231 36.18 -5.69 14.20
CA SER A 231 37.37 -6.47 14.56
C SER A 231 37.10 -7.97 14.73
N HIS A 232 35.87 -8.36 15.02
CA HIS A 232 35.50 -9.74 15.36
C HIS A 232 34.62 -10.42 14.29
N LEU A 233 34.01 -9.64 13.36
CA LEU A 233 33.18 -10.14 12.24
C LEU A 233 33.04 -9.12 11.12
N ASP A 234 32.78 -9.60 9.91
CA ASP A 234 32.25 -8.79 8.81
C ASP A 234 30.77 -9.02 8.70
N PHE A 235 29.99 -7.92 8.56
CA PHE A 235 28.56 -7.93 8.36
C PHE A 235 28.21 -7.32 7.00
N ARG A 236 27.39 -8.01 6.24
CA ARG A 236 26.78 -7.50 5.01
C ARG A 236 25.28 -7.77 5.02
N ALA A 237 24.52 -6.80 4.53
CA ALA A 237 23.09 -6.95 4.28
C ALA A 237 22.76 -6.38 2.92
N SER A 238 22.03 -7.13 2.10
CA SER A 238 21.61 -6.70 0.79
C SER A 238 20.10 -6.60 0.69
N VAL A 239 19.63 -5.45 0.21
CA VAL A 239 18.27 -5.29 -0.29
C VAL A 239 18.26 -5.69 -1.76
N VAL A 240 17.53 -6.75 -2.07
CA VAL A 240 17.37 -7.26 -3.43
C VAL A 240 15.93 -7.03 -3.86
N ILE A 241 15.73 -6.45 -5.04
CA ILE A 241 14.41 -6.22 -5.63
C ILE A 241 14.26 -7.04 -6.90
N ASP A 242 13.22 -7.85 -6.95
CA ASP A 242 12.86 -8.65 -8.11
C ASP A 242 11.38 -8.43 -8.47
N ASP A 243 10.86 -9.25 -9.38
CA ASP A 243 9.47 -9.12 -9.84
C ASP A 243 8.46 -9.55 -8.76
N GLU A 244 8.87 -10.41 -7.84
CA GLU A 244 8.03 -10.89 -6.72
C GLU A 244 8.01 -9.91 -5.54
N GLY A 245 9.08 -9.12 -5.33
CA GLY A 245 9.09 -8.18 -4.21
C GLY A 245 10.47 -7.68 -3.77
N VAL A 246 10.61 -7.48 -2.46
CA VAL A 246 11.84 -7.05 -1.81
C VAL A 246 12.32 -8.12 -0.85
N THR A 247 13.61 -8.45 -0.94
CA THR A 247 14.28 -9.37 -0.02
C THR A 247 15.42 -8.65 0.70
N LEU A 248 15.43 -8.74 2.03
CA LEU A 248 16.57 -8.33 2.85
C LEU A 248 17.35 -9.59 3.21
N ALA A 249 18.54 -9.74 2.63
CA ALA A 249 19.45 -10.86 2.85
C ALA A 249 20.62 -10.41 3.72
N THR A 250 21.01 -11.26 4.66
CA THR A 250 22.14 -11.02 5.59
C THR A 250 23.22 -12.08 5.41
N ALA A 251 24.47 -11.66 5.47
CA ALA A 251 25.63 -12.54 5.54
C ALA A 251 26.62 -12.06 6.61
N VAL A 252 27.19 -12.97 7.38
CA VAL A 252 28.18 -12.68 8.41
C VAL A 252 29.34 -13.65 8.29
N ARG A 253 30.55 -13.14 8.41
CA ARG A 253 31.80 -13.91 8.50
C ARG A 253 32.52 -13.59 9.80
N PHE A 254 32.86 -14.60 10.58
CA PHE A 254 33.57 -14.42 11.84
C PHE A 254 35.09 -14.47 11.61
N HIS A 255 35.83 -13.56 12.25
CA HIS A 255 37.29 -13.53 12.17
C HIS A 255 37.95 -14.53 13.15
N HIS A 256 37.29 -14.75 14.29
CA HIS A 256 37.82 -15.63 15.34
C HIS A 256 36.70 -16.12 16.29
N VAL A 257 37.06 -16.95 17.27
CA VAL A 257 36.13 -17.60 18.21
C VAL A 257 35.26 -16.61 19.00
N LEU A 258 35.80 -15.43 19.36
CA LEU A 258 35.02 -14.40 20.06
C LEU A 258 33.89 -13.84 19.20
N GLY A 259 34.10 -13.71 17.90
CA GLY A 259 33.03 -13.32 16.96
C GLY A 259 31.91 -14.36 16.93
N ARG A 260 32.25 -15.65 16.94
CA ARG A 260 31.27 -16.74 17.04
C ARG A 260 30.51 -16.70 18.37
N ALA A 261 31.23 -16.54 19.50
CA ALA A 261 30.62 -16.45 20.82
C ALA A 261 29.65 -15.24 20.93
N TYR A 262 30.08 -14.08 20.41
CA TYR A 262 29.22 -12.89 20.33
C TYR A 262 27.94 -13.13 19.52
N PHE A 263 28.07 -13.87 18.44
CA PHE A 263 26.94 -14.08 17.54
C PHE A 263 25.90 -15.10 18.05
N VAL A 264 26.24 -15.95 19.03
CA VAL A 264 25.29 -16.94 19.61
C VAL A 264 24.00 -16.27 20.11
N PRO A 265 24.05 -15.27 21.02
CA PRO A 265 22.81 -14.56 21.43
C PRO A 265 22.19 -13.72 20.29
N VAL A 266 23.01 -13.15 19.40
CA VAL A 266 22.54 -12.37 18.25
C VAL A 266 21.65 -13.22 17.34
N ARG A 267 22.03 -14.46 17.06
CA ARG A 267 21.28 -15.39 16.22
C ARG A 267 19.84 -15.63 16.71
N LEU A 268 19.61 -15.55 18.02
CA LEU A 268 18.28 -15.75 18.59
C LEU A 268 17.36 -14.54 18.36
N VAL A 269 17.92 -13.32 18.44
CA VAL A 269 17.16 -12.07 18.30
C VAL A 269 17.14 -11.54 16.84
N HIS A 270 18.06 -11.99 16.01
CA HIS A 270 18.23 -11.52 14.63
C HIS A 270 16.97 -11.74 13.77
N PRO A 271 16.36 -12.93 13.68
CA PRO A 271 15.21 -13.17 12.84
C PRO A 271 14.01 -12.25 13.16
N PRO A 272 13.54 -12.12 14.41
CA PRO A 272 12.45 -11.20 14.74
C PRO A 272 12.82 -9.73 14.48
N LEU A 273 14.09 -9.34 14.71
CA LEU A 273 14.56 -7.97 14.49
C LEU A 273 14.57 -7.62 12.99
N VAL A 274 15.14 -8.46 12.13
CA VAL A 274 15.19 -8.24 10.67
C VAL A 274 13.78 -8.18 10.09
N ARG A 275 12.89 -9.07 10.53
CA ARG A 275 11.48 -9.05 10.12
C ARG A 275 10.79 -7.73 10.50
N LEU A 276 11.01 -7.24 11.72
CA LEU A 276 10.45 -5.97 12.19
C LEU A 276 10.99 -4.78 11.38
N ILE A 277 12.30 -4.77 11.12
CA ILE A 277 12.98 -3.72 10.38
C ILE A 277 12.47 -3.68 8.94
N LEU A 278 12.45 -4.81 8.24
CA LEU A 278 11.96 -4.91 6.87
C LEU A 278 10.48 -4.48 6.78
N GLN A 279 9.62 -4.97 7.69
CA GLN A 279 8.22 -4.59 7.73
C GLN A 279 8.01 -3.09 8.02
N ARG A 280 8.83 -2.51 8.90
CA ARG A 280 8.78 -1.07 9.21
C ARG A 280 9.14 -0.23 7.99
N GLU A 281 10.22 -0.58 7.31
CA GLU A 281 10.70 0.15 6.14
C GLU A 281 9.73 0.01 4.96
N HIS A 282 9.23 -1.20 4.73
CA HIS A 282 8.20 -1.47 3.74
C HIS A 282 6.96 -0.57 3.96
N ARG A 283 6.48 -0.45 5.20
CA ARG A 283 5.38 0.46 5.51
C ARG A 283 5.76 1.93 5.29
N ARG A 284 6.94 2.34 5.76
CA ARG A 284 7.41 3.73 5.58
C ARG A 284 7.39 4.14 4.11
N LEU A 285 7.90 3.27 3.24
CA LEU A 285 7.93 3.51 1.80
C LEU A 285 6.51 3.50 1.20
N ALA A 286 5.67 2.55 1.61
CA ALA A 286 4.27 2.52 1.16
C ALA A 286 3.52 3.81 1.52
N TYR A 287 3.72 4.33 2.74
CA TYR A 287 3.10 5.58 3.17
C TYR A 287 3.68 6.83 2.48
N ALA A 288 4.92 6.78 2.02
CA ALA A 288 5.57 7.86 1.29
C ALA A 288 5.25 7.83 -0.22
N THR A 289 4.69 6.75 -0.73
CA THR A 289 4.39 6.57 -2.14
C THR A 289 3.01 7.17 -2.46
N PRO A 290 2.91 8.12 -3.40
CA PRO A 290 1.61 8.62 -3.86
C PRO A 290 0.84 7.51 -4.62
N PRO A 291 -0.50 7.57 -4.67
CA PRO A 291 -1.31 6.66 -5.46
C PRO A 291 -0.89 6.58 -6.93
N ALA A 292 -1.11 5.45 -7.58
CA ALA A 292 -0.59 5.14 -8.92
C ALA A 292 -1.02 6.17 -9.99
N GLY A 293 -2.25 6.67 -9.95
CA GLY A 293 -2.79 7.64 -10.90
C GLY A 293 -2.29 9.08 -10.74
N VAL A 294 -1.49 9.36 -9.68
CA VAL A 294 -0.97 10.70 -9.37
C VAL A 294 0.46 10.90 -9.84
N ARG A 295 1.11 9.84 -10.34
CA ARG A 295 2.49 9.90 -10.81
C ARG A 295 2.57 10.60 -12.17
N ASN A 296 3.29 11.75 -12.18
CA ASN A 296 3.78 12.50 -13.33
C ASN A 296 2.75 13.28 -14.18
N ARG A 297 2.19 14.35 -13.60
CA ARG A 297 2.16 15.60 -14.34
C ARG A 297 3.37 16.44 -13.90
N THR A 298 4.50 16.25 -14.55
CA THR A 298 5.52 17.29 -14.60
C THR A 298 4.81 18.51 -15.18
N PRO A 299 4.85 19.71 -14.55
CA PRO A 299 4.33 20.89 -15.20
C PRO A 299 5.10 21.03 -16.52
N SER A 300 4.38 20.95 -17.63
CA SER A 300 4.95 21.37 -18.92
C SER A 300 5.42 22.81 -18.74
N ALA A 301 6.70 23.03 -18.94
CA ALA A 301 7.26 24.36 -18.94
C ALA A 301 6.42 25.28 -19.85
N PRO A 302 6.12 26.51 -19.46
CA PRO A 302 5.38 27.43 -20.30
C PRO A 302 6.17 27.59 -21.61
N THR A 303 5.52 27.22 -22.71
CA THR A 303 6.04 27.46 -24.06
C THR A 303 6.24 28.98 -24.16
N SER A 304 7.49 29.42 -24.20
CA SER A 304 7.84 30.79 -24.50
C SER A 304 7.31 31.11 -25.90
N ALA A 305 6.36 32.02 -25.99
CA ALA A 305 5.90 32.57 -27.26
C ALA A 305 7.08 33.24 -27.96
N PRO A 306 7.22 33.07 -29.29
CA PRO A 306 8.19 33.82 -30.05
C PRO A 306 7.78 35.29 -30.01
N THR A 307 8.70 36.15 -29.58
CA THR A 307 8.64 37.61 -29.78
C THR A 307 9.04 37.89 -31.23
N ASP A 308 8.09 38.36 -32.02
CA ASP A 308 8.35 39.09 -33.24
C ASP A 308 8.86 40.51 -32.94
#